data_6dd04957b6145ef6c1fcd36b4eeeb3f4
#
_entry.id   6dd04957b6145ef6c1fcd36b4eeeb3f4
#
_cell.length_a   1.000
_cell.length_b   1.000
_cell.length_c   1.000
_cell.angle_alpha   90.00
_cell.angle_beta   90.00
_cell.angle_gamma   90.00
#
_symmetry.space_group_name_H-M   'P 1'
#
loop_
_entity.id
_entity.type
_entity.pdbx_description
1 polymer ?
#
loop_
_entity_poly.entity_id
_entity_poly.type
_entity_poly.pdbx_seq_one_letter_code
_entity_poly.pdbx_strand_id
1 'polypeptide(L)'
;MYLTKEEEQILNGEAGETLRQAIGILVALGDIYGADRLIPIKSAQIAGVSYKTIGDAGLEWISDLQGRVKVPAILNPAGMDLEDWERLRISPEFAEKQKLIIQTYAKLGIRCECTCTPYTLEGFDTGYGDHLAWSESSAVSYANSVLGARTNREGGPSALSAALLGKTANYGLHLDENRVPEISIHVEFPLKGSDYGALGYIVGKLAGSKVPVFHLKTTPDVDELKALGAAMAASGAVALYHVEGVTPEIRRLNFEDPEEKITIERKQLDEVYETLNKATREPELITIGCPHCSATELEKIAKLLKGKTVSKELWIFTSRELVKRYPEYIKTIEKSGAKVVCDTCMVVSPATNRYSCVMVNSGKALAYVPGMCGAEAVYGNMEMCIEEAVGGNTAKKEGGSH
;
A
#
# COMPACT_ATOMS: atom_id res chain seq x y z
N MET A 1 -2.30 -25.46 17.96
CA MET A 1 -0.95 -24.86 17.79
C MET A 1 -0.08 -25.17 19.01
N TYR A 2 1.22 -25.49 18.84
CA TYR A 2 2.16 -25.68 19.96
C TYR A 2 2.60 -24.33 20.53
N LEU A 3 2.55 -24.19 21.85
CA LEU A 3 3.05 -23.02 22.58
C LEU A 3 4.22 -23.44 23.50
N THR A 4 5.21 -22.56 23.62
CA THR A 4 6.25 -22.70 24.63
C THR A 4 5.68 -22.43 26.03
N LYS A 5 6.38 -22.85 27.07
CA LYS A 5 5.95 -22.60 28.46
C LYS A 5 5.76 -21.09 28.77
N GLU A 6 6.62 -20.24 28.21
CA GLU A 6 6.48 -18.78 28.35
C GLU A 6 5.21 -18.27 27.65
N GLU A 7 4.91 -18.77 26.45
CA GLU A 7 3.71 -18.39 25.69
C GLU A 7 2.42 -18.87 26.39
N GLU A 8 2.43 -20.07 26.98
CA GLU A 8 1.33 -20.56 27.81
C GLU A 8 1.09 -19.67 29.05
N GLN A 9 2.16 -19.24 29.72
CA GLN A 9 2.06 -18.31 30.86
C GLN A 9 1.45 -16.96 30.45
N ILE A 10 1.86 -16.41 29.27
CA ILE A 10 1.28 -15.19 28.73
C ILE A 10 -0.22 -15.39 28.43
N LEU A 11 -0.59 -16.52 27.81
CA LEU A 11 -1.97 -16.84 27.47
C LEU A 11 -2.86 -17.01 28.74
N ASN A 12 -2.28 -17.52 29.81
CA ASN A 12 -2.91 -17.63 31.11
C ASN A 12 -3.01 -16.30 31.87
N GLY A 13 -2.45 -15.20 31.35
CA GLY A 13 -2.53 -13.86 31.91
C GLY A 13 -1.44 -13.49 32.91
N GLU A 14 -0.42 -14.34 33.11
CA GLU A 14 0.67 -14.10 34.07
C GLU A 14 1.52 -12.86 33.69
N ALA A 15 1.52 -12.45 32.41
CA ALA A 15 2.22 -11.27 31.88
C ALA A 15 1.30 -10.04 31.70
N GLY A 16 0.07 -10.08 32.21
CA GLY A 16 -0.92 -9.01 32.15
C GLY A 16 -1.90 -9.11 30.97
N GLU A 17 -2.98 -8.35 31.07
CA GLU A 17 -4.15 -8.48 30.21
C GLU A 17 -3.84 -8.14 28.74
N THR A 18 -3.06 -7.10 28.45
CA THR A 18 -2.68 -6.72 27.08
C THR A 18 -1.96 -7.85 26.35
N LEU A 19 -0.96 -8.47 26.97
CA LEU A 19 -0.24 -9.57 26.35
C LEU A 19 -1.09 -10.84 26.25
N ARG A 20 -2.00 -11.08 27.21
CA ARG A 20 -2.99 -12.17 27.14
C ARG A 20 -3.90 -12.00 25.92
N GLN A 21 -4.43 -10.81 25.70
CA GLN A 21 -5.26 -10.52 24.52
C GLN A 21 -4.46 -10.66 23.23
N ALA A 22 -3.24 -10.11 23.19
CA ALA A 22 -2.38 -10.17 22.03
C ALA A 22 -2.05 -11.62 21.62
N ILE A 23 -1.62 -12.46 22.57
CA ILE A 23 -1.32 -13.86 22.26
C ILE A 23 -2.59 -14.64 21.92
N GLY A 24 -3.71 -14.33 22.55
CA GLY A 24 -5.02 -14.94 22.24
C GLY A 24 -5.43 -14.71 20.77
N ILE A 25 -5.20 -13.51 20.22
CA ILE A 25 -5.45 -13.20 18.80
C ILE A 25 -4.55 -14.06 17.91
N LEU A 26 -3.24 -14.15 18.20
CA LEU A 26 -2.31 -14.91 17.36
C LEU A 26 -2.55 -16.42 17.45
N VAL A 27 -2.92 -16.94 18.62
CA VAL A 27 -3.30 -18.35 18.81
C VAL A 27 -4.56 -18.68 18.03
N ALA A 28 -5.59 -17.83 18.12
CA ALA A 28 -6.84 -18.03 17.37
C ALA A 28 -6.60 -18.03 15.85
N LEU A 29 -5.79 -17.11 15.33
CA LEU A 29 -5.39 -17.10 13.91
C LEU A 29 -4.59 -18.36 13.57
N GLY A 30 -3.63 -18.74 14.41
CA GLY A 30 -2.83 -19.93 14.20
C GLY A 30 -3.68 -21.21 14.14
N ASP A 31 -4.67 -21.34 15.00
CA ASP A 31 -5.58 -22.49 14.99
C ASP A 31 -6.49 -22.50 13.75
N ILE A 32 -7.00 -21.33 13.33
CA ILE A 32 -7.82 -21.19 12.11
C ILE A 32 -7.04 -21.57 10.84
N TYR A 33 -5.78 -21.12 10.74
CA TYR A 33 -4.97 -21.29 9.55
C TYR A 33 -3.96 -22.46 9.62
N GLY A 34 -4.03 -23.28 10.68
CA GLY A 34 -3.23 -24.49 10.83
C GLY A 34 -1.75 -24.23 11.15
N ALA A 35 -1.43 -23.12 11.81
CA ALA A 35 -0.06 -22.86 12.24
C ALA A 35 0.38 -23.88 13.31
N ASP A 36 1.62 -24.36 13.19
CA ASP A 36 2.22 -25.27 14.15
C ASP A 36 2.72 -24.57 15.44
N ARG A 37 3.20 -23.33 15.32
CA ARG A 37 3.82 -22.52 16.38
C ARG A 37 3.79 -21.02 16.09
N LEU A 38 4.24 -20.22 17.07
CA LEU A 38 4.62 -18.83 16.86
C LEU A 38 6.10 -18.74 16.40
N ILE A 39 6.40 -17.79 15.50
CA ILE A 39 7.74 -17.51 15.00
C ILE A 39 8.13 -16.06 15.26
N PRO A 40 9.42 -15.75 15.53
CA PRO A 40 9.87 -14.38 15.72
C PRO A 40 9.71 -13.55 14.44
N ILE A 41 9.43 -12.26 14.60
CA ILE A 41 9.37 -11.30 13.50
C ILE A 41 10.42 -10.20 13.69
N LYS A 42 10.86 -9.61 12.57
CA LYS A 42 11.82 -8.51 12.57
C LYS A 42 11.17 -7.14 12.78
N SER A 43 9.97 -6.94 12.23
CA SER A 43 9.22 -5.69 12.33
C SER A 43 7.72 -5.90 12.10
N ALA A 44 6.93 -4.89 12.48
CA ALA A 44 5.49 -4.86 12.24
C ALA A 44 5.06 -3.55 11.58
N GLN A 45 4.02 -3.61 10.73
CA GLN A 45 3.33 -2.45 10.19
C GLN A 45 1.84 -2.56 10.49
N ILE A 46 1.30 -1.58 11.20
CA ILE A 46 -0.03 -1.66 11.81
C ILE A 46 -1.05 -0.88 10.99
N ALA A 47 -2.08 -1.57 10.49
CA ALA A 47 -3.27 -0.97 9.88
C ALA A 47 -4.30 -0.54 10.93
N GLY A 48 -5.37 0.13 10.49
CA GLY A 48 -6.38 0.64 11.40
C GLY A 48 -5.92 1.90 12.13
N VAL A 49 -5.27 2.81 11.39
CA VAL A 49 -4.72 4.06 11.93
C VAL A 49 -5.63 5.25 11.64
N SER A 50 -6.41 5.21 10.55
CA SER A 50 -7.35 6.27 10.23
C SER A 50 -8.61 6.18 11.08
N TYR A 51 -9.00 7.28 11.74
CA TYR A 51 -10.27 7.37 12.47
C TYR A 51 -11.48 7.07 11.58
N LYS A 52 -11.39 7.41 10.27
CA LYS A 52 -12.42 7.04 9.27
C LYS A 52 -12.70 5.54 9.23
N THR A 53 -11.69 4.71 9.53
CA THR A 53 -11.79 3.24 9.39
C THR A 53 -12.04 2.52 10.70
N ILE A 54 -11.52 3.01 11.83
CA ILE A 54 -11.66 2.32 13.13
C ILE A 54 -12.75 2.92 14.04
N GLY A 55 -13.08 4.20 13.86
CA GLY A 55 -14.07 4.90 14.66
C GLY A 55 -13.75 4.92 16.16
N ASP A 56 -14.77 5.22 16.99
CA ASP A 56 -14.61 5.26 18.43
C ASP A 56 -14.33 3.88 19.05
N ALA A 57 -14.93 2.83 18.54
CA ALA A 57 -14.73 1.48 19.05
C ALA A 57 -13.27 1.00 18.92
N GLY A 58 -12.64 1.30 17.76
CA GLY A 58 -11.22 0.99 17.56
C GLY A 58 -10.32 1.83 18.46
N LEU A 59 -10.63 3.12 18.62
CA LEU A 59 -9.90 4.02 19.51
C LEU A 59 -10.01 3.57 20.98
N GLU A 60 -11.19 3.18 21.45
CA GLU A 60 -11.41 2.64 22.78
C GLU A 60 -10.55 1.40 23.00
N TRP A 61 -10.63 0.42 22.10
CA TRP A 61 -9.86 -0.82 22.20
C TRP A 61 -8.34 -0.58 22.29
N ILE A 62 -7.75 0.27 21.43
CA ILE A 62 -6.31 0.53 21.49
C ILE A 62 -5.92 1.34 22.73
N SER A 63 -6.84 2.14 23.29
CA SER A 63 -6.58 2.98 24.49
C SER A 63 -6.45 2.15 25.77
N ASP A 64 -7.05 0.98 25.81
CA ASP A 64 -6.98 0.05 26.94
C ASP A 64 -5.66 -0.75 26.97
N LEU A 65 -4.93 -0.78 25.84
CA LEU A 65 -3.68 -1.53 25.73
C LEU A 65 -2.54 -0.84 26.48
N GLN A 66 -1.73 -1.63 27.18
CA GLN A 66 -0.60 -1.20 27.98
C GLN A 66 0.69 -1.93 27.56
N GLY A 67 1.84 -1.37 27.94
CA GLY A 67 3.13 -1.96 27.66
C GLY A 67 3.81 -1.32 26.44
N ARG A 68 4.76 -2.04 25.85
CA ARG A 68 5.54 -1.56 24.70
C ARG A 68 5.75 -2.70 23.69
N VAL A 69 5.81 -2.34 22.42
CA VAL A 69 6.17 -3.24 21.33
C VAL A 69 7.59 -3.79 21.53
N LYS A 70 7.79 -5.07 21.18
CA LYS A 70 9.09 -5.77 21.31
C LYS A 70 9.95 -5.67 20.06
N VAL A 71 9.37 -5.27 18.94
CA VAL A 71 10.08 -5.10 17.66
C VAL A 71 9.80 -3.72 17.07
N PRO A 72 10.66 -3.21 16.18
CA PRO A 72 10.36 -2.00 15.42
C PRO A 72 8.98 -2.09 14.78
N ALA A 73 8.14 -1.10 15.05
CA ALA A 73 6.79 -1.04 14.52
C ALA A 73 6.47 0.37 14.00
N ILE A 74 5.68 0.43 12.93
CA ILE A 74 5.30 1.65 12.21
C ILE A 74 3.81 1.62 11.89
N LEU A 75 3.26 2.78 11.57
CA LEU A 75 1.84 2.96 11.26
C LEU A 75 1.57 3.02 9.76
N ASN A 76 0.45 2.46 9.34
CA ASN A 76 -0.17 2.73 8.05
C ASN A 76 -0.62 4.20 7.94
N PRO A 77 -0.97 4.68 6.73
CA PRO A 77 -1.52 6.01 6.57
C PRO A 77 -2.69 6.30 7.51
N ALA A 78 -2.60 7.44 8.19
CA ALA A 78 -3.65 8.03 9.01
C ALA A 78 -4.75 8.65 8.12
N GLY A 79 -5.81 9.16 8.72
CA GLY A 79 -6.92 9.80 8.00
C GLY A 79 -6.64 11.22 7.51
N MET A 80 -5.52 11.82 7.90
CA MET A 80 -5.15 13.19 7.56
C MET A 80 -3.64 13.38 7.60
N ASP A 81 -3.15 14.45 7.00
CA ASP A 81 -1.82 14.99 7.30
C ASP A 81 -1.81 15.46 8.76
N LEU A 82 -0.86 14.99 9.56
CA LEU A 82 -0.84 15.24 11.00
C LEU A 82 -0.39 16.65 11.36
N GLU A 83 0.32 17.33 10.46
CA GLU A 83 0.79 18.72 10.65
C GLU A 83 -0.11 19.71 9.90
N ASP A 84 -0.44 19.46 8.62
CA ASP A 84 -1.10 20.39 7.70
C ASP A 84 -2.53 19.96 7.32
N TRP A 85 -3.26 19.31 8.23
CA TRP A 85 -4.60 18.76 8.00
C TRP A 85 -5.63 19.82 7.57
N GLU A 86 -5.47 21.08 7.99
CA GLU A 86 -6.35 22.21 7.63
C GLU A 86 -6.33 22.49 6.13
N ARG A 87 -5.16 22.33 5.47
CA ARG A 87 -5.02 22.48 4.00
C ARG A 87 -5.93 21.52 3.23
N LEU A 88 -6.25 20.38 3.84
CA LEU A 88 -7.14 19.35 3.28
C LEU A 88 -8.60 19.57 3.73
N ARG A 89 -8.90 20.65 4.46
CA ARG A 89 -10.23 20.97 5.00
C ARG A 89 -10.80 19.81 5.84
N ILE A 90 -9.98 19.19 6.64
CA ILE A 90 -10.39 18.20 7.65
C ILE A 90 -11.07 18.97 8.79
N SER A 91 -12.13 18.40 9.37
CA SER A 91 -12.79 19.03 10.51
C SER A 91 -11.93 18.95 11.78
N PRO A 92 -11.97 19.96 12.67
CA PRO A 92 -11.25 19.93 13.95
C PRO A 92 -11.62 18.70 14.78
N GLU A 93 -12.88 18.30 14.80
CA GLU A 93 -13.36 17.11 15.52
C GLU A 93 -12.68 15.83 15.01
N PHE A 94 -12.60 15.63 13.70
CA PHE A 94 -11.88 14.49 13.12
C PHE A 94 -10.40 14.56 13.47
N ALA A 95 -9.79 15.73 13.37
CA ALA A 95 -8.36 15.93 13.64
C ALA A 95 -8.02 15.61 15.10
N GLU A 96 -8.86 15.97 16.07
CA GLU A 96 -8.71 15.66 17.48
C GLU A 96 -8.70 14.15 17.73
N LYS A 97 -9.72 13.43 17.21
CA LYS A 97 -9.81 11.97 17.31
C LYS A 97 -8.62 11.26 16.63
N GLN A 98 -8.23 11.74 15.44
CA GLN A 98 -7.08 11.20 14.72
C GLN A 98 -5.77 11.38 15.50
N LYS A 99 -5.53 12.54 16.09
CA LYS A 99 -4.36 12.81 16.94
C LYS A 99 -4.33 11.91 18.16
N LEU A 100 -5.49 11.66 18.78
CA LEU A 100 -5.60 10.76 19.92
C LEU A 100 -5.21 9.32 19.56
N ILE A 101 -5.62 8.82 18.39
CA ILE A 101 -5.18 7.51 17.87
C ILE A 101 -3.65 7.45 17.78
N ILE A 102 -3.02 8.45 17.16
CA ILE A 102 -1.56 8.49 17.00
C ILE A 102 -0.85 8.53 18.35
N GLN A 103 -1.34 9.34 19.29
CA GLN A 103 -0.79 9.42 20.65
C GLN A 103 -0.91 8.10 21.40
N THR A 104 -1.99 7.36 21.18
CA THR A 104 -2.20 6.05 21.79
C THR A 104 -1.21 5.02 21.26
N TYR A 105 -0.98 4.96 19.97
CA TYR A 105 0.06 4.11 19.40
C TYR A 105 1.48 4.52 19.85
N ALA A 106 1.76 5.83 19.96
CA ALA A 106 3.04 6.34 20.46
C ALA A 106 3.35 5.86 21.88
N LYS A 107 2.36 5.79 22.78
CA LYS A 107 2.51 5.27 24.15
C LYS A 107 2.98 3.82 24.16
N LEU A 108 2.58 3.03 23.19
CA LEU A 108 3.03 1.65 23.00
C LEU A 108 4.45 1.54 22.41
N GLY A 109 5.10 2.67 22.12
CA GLY A 109 6.46 2.72 21.56
C GLY A 109 6.53 2.50 20.06
N ILE A 110 5.40 2.63 19.35
CA ILE A 110 5.34 2.53 17.90
C ILE A 110 5.81 3.84 17.27
N ARG A 111 6.61 3.75 16.22
CA ARG A 111 7.06 4.92 15.45
C ARG A 111 5.87 5.54 14.70
N CYS A 112 5.57 6.81 14.97
CA CYS A 112 4.43 7.52 14.39
C CYS A 112 4.72 8.12 13.01
N GLU A 113 5.52 7.46 12.20
CA GLU A 113 5.60 7.72 10.77
C GLU A 113 4.47 6.94 10.09
N CYS A 114 3.52 7.65 9.46
CA CYS A 114 2.34 7.04 8.86
C CYS A 114 2.55 6.89 7.35
N THR A 115 2.92 5.69 6.91
CA THR A 115 3.20 5.45 5.48
C THR A 115 2.83 4.04 5.02
N CYS A 116 2.45 3.92 3.75
CA CYS A 116 2.26 2.62 3.10
C CYS A 116 3.54 2.06 2.45
N THR A 117 4.69 2.75 2.61
CA THR A 117 5.99 2.33 2.05
C THR A 117 7.07 2.25 3.13
N PRO A 118 6.91 1.39 4.17
CA PRO A 118 7.85 1.28 5.30
C PRO A 118 9.27 0.93 4.84
N TYR A 119 9.41 0.22 3.75
CA TYR A 119 10.67 -0.20 3.16
C TYR A 119 11.54 0.94 2.58
N THR A 120 11.01 2.17 2.54
CA THR A 120 11.76 3.37 2.13
C THR A 120 12.34 4.14 3.30
N LEU A 121 12.03 3.74 4.53
CA LEU A 121 12.38 4.45 5.76
C LEU A 121 13.69 3.94 6.36
N GLU A 122 14.47 4.85 6.90
CA GLU A 122 15.67 4.52 7.64
C GLU A 122 15.34 3.76 8.94
N GLY A 123 16.12 2.71 9.22
CA GLY A 123 15.94 1.86 10.40
C GLY A 123 14.80 0.85 10.27
N PHE A 124 14.21 0.68 9.08
CA PHE A 124 13.20 -0.33 8.78
C PHE A 124 13.71 -1.36 7.75
N ASP A 125 15.03 -1.64 7.83
CA ASP A 125 15.71 -2.54 6.92
C ASP A 125 15.14 -3.96 6.97
N THR A 126 14.78 -4.47 5.81
CA THR A 126 14.21 -5.79 5.63
C THR A 126 15.03 -6.56 4.60
N GLY A 127 15.44 -7.76 4.95
CA GLY A 127 16.22 -8.64 4.09
C GLY A 127 15.44 -9.85 3.59
N TYR A 128 16.08 -10.58 2.67
CA TYR A 128 15.56 -11.83 2.17
C TYR A 128 15.38 -12.86 3.29
N GLY A 129 14.21 -13.49 3.34
CA GLY A 129 13.85 -14.50 4.33
C GLY A 129 13.46 -13.96 5.71
N ASP A 130 13.52 -12.63 5.96
CA ASP A 130 13.06 -12.04 7.21
C ASP A 130 11.54 -12.23 7.38
N HIS A 131 11.11 -12.71 8.54
CA HIS A 131 9.69 -12.77 8.89
C HIS A 131 9.21 -11.42 9.44
N LEU A 132 8.06 -10.97 8.96
CA LEU A 132 7.46 -9.68 9.28
C LEU A 132 5.98 -9.87 9.65
N ALA A 133 5.37 -8.86 10.28
CA ALA A 133 3.92 -8.77 10.45
C ALA A 133 3.41 -7.44 9.89
N TRP A 134 3.27 -7.36 8.57
CA TRP A 134 2.84 -6.14 7.88
C TRP A 134 1.39 -6.22 7.43
N SER A 135 0.67 -5.11 7.54
CA SER A 135 -0.77 -5.03 7.25
C SER A 135 -1.10 -4.34 5.93
N GLU A 136 -0.27 -3.42 5.46
CA GLU A 136 -0.58 -2.67 4.24
C GLU A 136 -0.43 -3.56 3.01
N SER A 137 -1.50 -3.71 2.24
CA SER A 137 -1.55 -4.64 1.11
C SER A 137 -0.41 -4.48 0.11
N SER A 138 -0.08 -3.23 -0.25
CA SER A 138 1.02 -2.94 -1.17
C SER A 138 2.39 -3.17 -0.54
N ALA A 139 2.55 -2.90 0.76
CA ALA A 139 3.79 -3.17 1.47
C ALA A 139 4.03 -4.67 1.65
N VAL A 140 2.98 -5.44 1.93
CA VAL A 140 3.01 -6.91 1.97
C VAL A 140 3.47 -7.48 0.63
N SER A 141 2.85 -7.06 -0.46
CA SER A 141 3.21 -7.51 -1.82
C SER A 141 4.65 -7.14 -2.16
N TYR A 142 5.10 -5.93 -1.83
CA TYR A 142 6.48 -5.49 -2.04
C TYR A 142 7.48 -6.28 -1.19
N ALA A 143 7.21 -6.45 0.11
CA ALA A 143 8.07 -7.21 1.01
C ALA A 143 8.26 -8.66 0.54
N ASN A 144 7.17 -9.34 0.22
CA ASN A 144 7.21 -10.72 -0.24
C ASN A 144 7.90 -10.87 -1.59
N SER A 145 7.60 -10.00 -2.56
CA SER A 145 8.00 -10.17 -3.96
C SER A 145 9.34 -9.50 -4.29
N VAL A 146 9.52 -8.25 -3.85
CA VAL A 146 10.71 -7.44 -4.23
C VAL A 146 11.85 -7.63 -3.25
N LEU A 147 11.58 -7.70 -1.94
CA LEU A 147 12.58 -7.91 -0.91
C LEU A 147 12.85 -9.40 -0.64
N GLY A 148 11.89 -10.28 -0.98
CA GLY A 148 11.96 -11.71 -0.66
C GLY A 148 11.82 -11.98 0.84
N ALA A 149 11.19 -11.08 1.56
CA ALA A 149 10.79 -11.26 2.96
C ALA A 149 9.51 -12.10 3.05
N ARG A 150 9.01 -12.34 4.25
CA ARG A 150 7.88 -13.22 4.52
C ARG A 150 6.88 -12.56 5.44
N THR A 151 5.71 -12.26 4.94
CA THR A 151 4.60 -11.74 5.74
C THR A 151 3.27 -12.17 5.14
N ASN A 152 2.34 -12.57 5.99
CA ASN A 152 0.94 -12.60 5.61
C ASN A 152 0.41 -11.16 5.49
N ARG A 153 -0.80 -10.99 4.92
CA ARG A 153 -1.52 -9.72 4.97
C ARG A 153 -2.22 -9.63 6.32
N GLU A 154 -1.51 -9.07 7.30
CA GLU A 154 -2.01 -8.97 8.66
C GLU A 154 -3.18 -7.98 8.76
N GLY A 155 -4.11 -8.24 9.67
CA GLY A 155 -5.06 -7.24 10.14
C GLY A 155 -4.40 -6.26 11.12
N GLY A 156 -5.03 -5.11 11.40
CA GLY A 156 -4.52 -4.16 12.41
C GLY A 156 -4.31 -4.81 13.78
N PRO A 157 -5.31 -5.53 14.33
CA PRO A 157 -5.17 -6.22 15.62
C PRO A 157 -4.08 -7.29 15.63
N SER A 158 -3.94 -8.10 14.56
CA SER A 158 -2.91 -9.16 14.51
C SER A 158 -1.50 -8.58 14.37
N ALA A 159 -1.30 -7.55 13.55
CA ALA A 159 0.00 -6.87 13.43
C ALA A 159 0.42 -6.19 14.75
N LEU A 160 -0.53 -5.55 15.45
CA LEU A 160 -0.28 -4.95 16.75
C LEU A 160 0.06 -6.00 17.80
N SER A 161 -0.67 -7.11 17.83
CA SER A 161 -0.40 -8.27 18.69
C SER A 161 0.99 -8.85 18.42
N ALA A 162 1.33 -9.00 17.14
CA ALA A 162 2.65 -9.47 16.73
C ALA A 162 3.76 -8.49 17.15
N ALA A 163 3.53 -7.18 17.07
CA ALA A 163 4.49 -6.17 17.54
C ALA A 163 4.71 -6.24 19.06
N LEU A 164 3.64 -6.40 19.84
CA LEU A 164 3.69 -6.52 21.31
C LEU A 164 4.40 -7.78 21.77
N LEU A 165 4.25 -8.89 21.04
CA LEU A 165 4.84 -10.18 21.38
C LEU A 165 6.21 -10.41 20.72
N GLY A 166 6.53 -9.68 19.64
CA GLY A 166 7.71 -9.91 18.80
C GLY A 166 7.61 -11.20 17.96
N LYS A 167 6.41 -11.75 17.81
CA LYS A 167 6.15 -13.03 17.14
C LYS A 167 4.84 -12.99 16.36
N THR A 168 4.70 -13.84 15.33
CA THR A 168 3.44 -14.11 14.62
C THR A 168 3.23 -15.62 14.44
N ALA A 169 2.04 -16.02 14.00
CA ALA A 169 1.73 -17.42 13.75
C ALA A 169 2.38 -17.92 12.43
N ASN A 170 2.94 -19.13 12.44
CA ASN A 170 3.67 -19.73 11.33
C ASN A 170 2.73 -20.39 10.32
N TYR A 171 2.12 -19.59 9.44
CA TYR A 171 1.22 -20.09 8.39
C TYR A 171 1.31 -19.24 7.11
N GLY A 172 0.62 -19.64 6.07
CA GLY A 172 0.49 -18.89 4.84
C GLY A 172 1.82 -18.58 4.18
N LEU A 173 2.10 -17.31 3.88
CA LEU A 173 3.31 -16.88 3.17
C LEU A 173 4.60 -16.91 4.02
N HIS A 174 4.53 -17.33 5.27
CA HIS A 174 5.71 -17.68 6.07
C HIS A 174 6.31 -19.02 5.67
N LEU A 175 5.53 -19.91 5.03
CA LEU A 175 5.90 -21.27 4.62
C LEU A 175 6.30 -21.33 3.14
N ASP A 176 7.34 -22.10 2.83
CA ASP A 176 7.88 -22.20 1.46
C ASP A 176 6.88 -22.75 0.46
N GLU A 177 6.09 -23.74 0.87
CA GLU A 177 5.09 -24.40 0.04
C GLU A 177 3.99 -23.48 -0.49
N ASN A 178 3.70 -22.37 0.20
CA ASN A 178 2.68 -21.40 -0.19
C ASN A 178 3.23 -20.25 -1.04
N ARG A 179 4.49 -20.33 -1.45
CA ARG A 179 5.17 -19.27 -2.21
C ARG A 179 5.48 -19.66 -3.66
N VAL A 180 5.12 -20.86 -4.02
CA VAL A 180 5.31 -21.41 -5.37
C VAL A 180 4.31 -20.75 -6.31
N PRO A 181 4.72 -20.39 -7.55
CA PRO A 181 3.79 -19.89 -8.57
C PRO A 181 2.64 -20.84 -8.87
N GLU A 182 1.42 -20.28 -8.98
CA GLU A 182 0.19 -21.02 -9.25
C GLU A 182 -0.40 -20.67 -10.62
N ILE A 183 -0.01 -19.53 -11.20
CA ILE A 183 -0.48 -19.03 -12.49
C ILE A 183 0.64 -18.29 -13.23
N SER A 184 0.74 -18.51 -14.54
CA SER A 184 1.75 -17.92 -15.42
C SER A 184 1.14 -16.80 -16.27
N ILE A 185 1.74 -15.61 -16.23
CA ILE A 185 1.27 -14.41 -16.93
C ILE A 185 2.30 -14.01 -18.00
N HIS A 186 1.87 -14.05 -19.25
CA HIS A 186 2.71 -13.72 -20.42
C HIS A 186 2.35 -12.35 -20.99
N VAL A 187 3.34 -11.48 -21.15
CA VAL A 187 3.20 -10.15 -21.77
C VAL A 187 4.22 -10.01 -22.89
N GLU A 188 3.77 -10.09 -24.12
CA GLU A 188 4.62 -10.17 -25.31
C GLU A 188 4.96 -8.80 -25.94
N PHE A 189 4.62 -7.70 -25.27
CA PHE A 189 4.92 -6.33 -25.69
C PHE A 189 5.67 -5.57 -24.58
N PRO A 190 6.41 -4.50 -24.93
CA PRO A 190 7.14 -3.72 -23.93
C PRO A 190 6.19 -2.93 -23.02
N LEU A 191 6.51 -2.90 -21.73
CA LEU A 191 5.84 -2.12 -20.70
C LEU A 191 6.73 -0.97 -20.22
N LYS A 192 6.12 0.11 -19.72
CA LYS A 192 6.84 1.23 -19.09
C LYS A 192 5.96 1.99 -18.09
N GLY A 193 6.56 2.39 -16.98
CA GLY A 193 5.93 3.27 -15.99
C GLY A 193 4.54 2.78 -15.55
N SER A 194 3.51 3.58 -15.79
CA SER A 194 2.14 3.28 -15.37
C SER A 194 1.50 2.05 -16.03
N ASP A 195 2.08 1.51 -17.12
CA ASP A 195 1.62 0.23 -17.70
C ASP A 195 1.66 -0.90 -16.67
N TYR A 196 2.63 -0.90 -15.74
CA TYR A 196 2.73 -1.89 -14.67
C TYR A 196 1.57 -1.80 -13.67
N GLY A 197 1.10 -0.58 -13.37
CA GLY A 197 -0.10 -0.36 -12.56
C GLY A 197 -1.37 -0.85 -13.26
N ALA A 198 -1.52 -0.60 -14.57
CA ALA A 198 -2.62 -1.10 -15.37
C ALA A 198 -2.60 -2.63 -15.49
N LEU A 199 -1.42 -3.22 -15.74
CA LEU A 199 -1.22 -4.67 -15.77
C LEU A 199 -1.62 -5.30 -14.43
N GLY A 200 -1.13 -4.74 -13.33
CA GLY A 200 -1.47 -5.24 -11.99
C GLY A 200 -2.96 -5.18 -11.68
N TYR A 201 -3.65 -4.13 -12.13
CA TYR A 201 -5.11 -4.00 -11.96
C TYR A 201 -5.88 -5.09 -12.73
N ILE A 202 -5.42 -5.46 -13.91
CA ILE A 202 -6.01 -6.54 -14.71
C ILE A 202 -5.71 -7.89 -14.07
N VAL A 203 -4.43 -8.18 -13.83
CA VAL A 203 -3.96 -9.48 -13.35
C VAL A 203 -4.51 -9.78 -11.95
N GLY A 204 -4.61 -8.78 -11.07
CA GLY A 204 -5.21 -9.00 -9.76
C GLY A 204 -6.64 -9.55 -9.82
N LYS A 205 -7.46 -9.05 -10.76
CA LYS A 205 -8.83 -9.56 -10.99
C LYS A 205 -8.85 -10.98 -11.54
N LEU A 206 -7.86 -11.32 -12.37
CA LEU A 206 -7.77 -12.65 -13.00
C LEU A 206 -7.17 -13.69 -12.05
N ALA A 207 -6.12 -13.33 -11.32
CA ALA A 207 -5.42 -14.24 -10.42
C ALA A 207 -6.16 -14.46 -9.08
N GLY A 208 -6.98 -13.48 -8.64
CA GLY A 208 -7.65 -13.56 -7.33
C GLY A 208 -6.62 -13.51 -6.19
N SER A 209 -6.40 -14.65 -5.52
CA SER A 209 -5.39 -14.80 -4.45
C SER A 209 -4.19 -15.66 -4.83
N LYS A 210 -4.16 -16.21 -6.06
CA LYS A 210 -3.06 -17.04 -6.54
C LYS A 210 -1.75 -16.27 -6.61
N VAL A 211 -0.63 -16.98 -6.54
CA VAL A 211 0.72 -16.44 -6.73
C VAL A 211 1.07 -16.42 -8.22
N PRO A 212 1.10 -15.27 -8.90
CA PRO A 212 1.46 -15.21 -10.31
C PRO A 212 2.97 -15.16 -10.53
N VAL A 213 3.44 -15.80 -11.62
CA VAL A 213 4.76 -15.56 -12.19
C VAL A 213 4.62 -14.83 -13.53
N PHE A 214 5.38 -13.77 -13.72
CA PHE A 214 5.35 -12.95 -14.93
C PHE A 214 6.53 -13.23 -15.85
N HIS A 215 6.22 -13.41 -17.14
CA HIS A 215 7.16 -13.46 -18.25
C HIS A 215 7.01 -12.16 -19.05
N LEU A 216 7.97 -11.25 -18.90
CA LEU A 216 7.92 -9.88 -19.44
C LEU A 216 9.01 -9.66 -20.48
N LYS A 217 8.73 -8.80 -21.49
CA LYS A 217 9.73 -8.38 -22.50
C LYS A 217 10.64 -7.24 -22.00
N THR A 218 10.24 -6.55 -20.94
CA THR A 218 11.00 -5.44 -20.34
C THR A 218 11.28 -5.74 -18.88
N THR A 219 12.47 -5.39 -18.43
CA THR A 219 12.84 -5.53 -17.00
C THR A 219 12.27 -4.34 -16.21
N PRO A 220 11.34 -4.57 -15.26
CA PRO A 220 10.82 -3.50 -14.43
C PRO A 220 11.85 -2.96 -13.45
N ASP A 221 11.77 -1.67 -13.17
CA ASP A 221 12.46 -1.07 -12.02
C ASP A 221 11.68 -1.26 -10.70
N VAL A 222 12.25 -0.75 -9.60
CA VAL A 222 11.64 -0.95 -8.27
C VAL A 222 10.31 -0.21 -8.09
N ASP A 223 10.12 0.95 -8.74
CA ASP A 223 8.86 1.69 -8.68
C ASP A 223 7.79 1.03 -9.57
N GLU A 224 8.18 0.44 -10.68
CA GLU A 224 7.31 -0.35 -11.56
C GLU A 224 6.86 -1.65 -10.87
N LEU A 225 7.76 -2.35 -10.17
CA LEU A 225 7.42 -3.50 -9.32
C LEU A 225 6.47 -3.11 -8.19
N LYS A 226 6.72 -1.97 -7.53
CA LYS A 226 5.83 -1.40 -6.51
C LYS A 226 4.43 -1.17 -7.05
N ALA A 227 4.31 -0.56 -8.23
CA ALA A 227 3.03 -0.27 -8.89
C ALA A 227 2.28 -1.55 -9.28
N LEU A 228 2.98 -2.55 -9.84
CA LEU A 228 2.44 -3.85 -10.22
C LEU A 228 1.84 -4.57 -9.01
N GLY A 229 2.64 -4.76 -7.96
CA GLY A 229 2.21 -5.46 -6.75
C GLY A 229 1.08 -4.75 -6.01
N ALA A 230 1.15 -3.42 -5.90
CA ALA A 230 0.11 -2.63 -5.25
C ALA A 230 -1.25 -2.73 -5.96
N ALA A 231 -1.24 -2.72 -7.28
CA ALA A 231 -2.46 -2.85 -8.09
C ALA A 231 -3.07 -4.24 -7.96
N MET A 232 -2.27 -5.31 -8.04
CA MET A 232 -2.74 -6.69 -7.86
C MET A 232 -3.30 -6.94 -6.47
N ALA A 233 -2.65 -6.41 -5.43
CA ALA A 233 -3.10 -6.56 -4.06
C ALA A 233 -4.43 -5.84 -3.78
N ALA A 234 -4.78 -4.83 -4.57
CA ALA A 234 -6.00 -4.05 -4.42
C ALA A 234 -7.15 -4.53 -5.31
N SER A 235 -6.87 -4.94 -6.55
CA SER A 235 -7.89 -5.40 -7.50
C SER A 235 -8.24 -6.88 -7.34
N GLY A 236 -7.36 -7.64 -6.69
CA GLY A 236 -7.52 -9.01 -6.24
C GLY A 236 -7.11 -9.14 -4.79
N ALA A 237 -6.43 -10.22 -4.45
CA ALA A 237 -5.88 -10.47 -3.12
C ALA A 237 -4.41 -10.96 -3.19
N VAL A 238 -3.71 -10.66 -4.29
CA VAL A 238 -2.33 -11.11 -4.53
C VAL A 238 -1.38 -10.48 -3.53
N ALA A 239 -0.82 -11.30 -2.64
CA ALA A 239 0.11 -10.87 -1.59
C ALA A 239 1.57 -11.21 -1.91
N LEU A 240 1.80 -12.03 -2.93
CA LEU A 240 3.11 -12.42 -3.46
C LEU A 240 3.00 -12.61 -4.98
N TYR A 241 3.99 -12.15 -5.70
CA TYR A 241 4.16 -12.40 -7.13
C TYR A 241 5.64 -12.58 -7.47
N HIS A 242 5.90 -13.23 -8.58
CA HIS A 242 7.24 -13.39 -9.12
C HIS A 242 7.37 -12.74 -10.50
N VAL A 243 8.55 -12.23 -10.82
CA VAL A 243 8.92 -11.82 -12.17
C VAL A 243 10.19 -12.58 -12.54
N GLU A 244 10.11 -13.36 -13.62
CA GLU A 244 11.22 -14.19 -14.08
C GLU A 244 12.50 -13.35 -14.29
N GLY A 245 13.61 -13.85 -13.76
CA GLY A 245 14.90 -13.17 -13.84
C GLY A 245 15.04 -11.88 -13.01
N VAL A 246 13.99 -11.40 -12.32
CA VAL A 246 13.98 -10.11 -11.60
C VAL A 246 13.83 -10.31 -10.09
N THR A 247 12.70 -10.88 -9.64
CA THR A 247 12.44 -11.01 -8.19
C THR A 247 13.36 -12.04 -7.53
N PRO A 248 13.79 -11.81 -6.28
CA PRO A 248 14.91 -12.57 -5.71
C PRO A 248 14.58 -14.05 -5.44
N GLU A 249 13.34 -14.37 -5.11
CA GLU A 249 12.95 -15.72 -4.72
C GLU A 249 12.84 -16.66 -5.91
N ILE A 250 12.30 -16.18 -7.04
CA ILE A 250 12.10 -16.99 -8.25
C ILE A 250 13.41 -17.61 -8.78
N ARG A 251 14.55 -16.94 -8.54
CA ARG A 251 15.88 -17.44 -8.91
C ARG A 251 16.33 -18.63 -8.07
N ARG A 252 15.70 -18.86 -6.92
CA ARG A 252 16.05 -19.89 -5.93
C ARG A 252 15.02 -21.01 -5.88
N LEU A 253 13.81 -20.74 -6.33
CA LEU A 253 12.77 -21.75 -6.45
C LEU A 253 13.08 -22.67 -7.62
N ASN A 254 13.02 -23.96 -7.35
CA ASN A 254 12.96 -24.98 -8.41
C ASN A 254 11.48 -25.31 -8.61
N PHE A 255 10.83 -24.64 -9.56
CA PHE A 255 9.41 -24.84 -9.86
C PHE A 255 9.22 -25.15 -11.34
N GLU A 256 8.18 -25.89 -11.64
CA GLU A 256 7.68 -26.02 -13.00
C GLU A 256 6.73 -24.88 -13.30
N ASP A 257 6.80 -24.37 -14.54
CA ASP A 257 5.90 -23.29 -14.97
C ASP A 257 4.44 -23.74 -14.83
N PRO A 258 3.57 -22.96 -14.18
CA PRO A 258 2.17 -23.37 -13.95
C PRO A 258 1.44 -23.78 -15.23
N GLU A 259 0.56 -24.78 -15.13
CA GLU A 259 -0.28 -25.20 -16.26
C GLU A 259 -1.25 -24.08 -16.67
N GLU A 260 -1.77 -23.33 -15.70
CA GLU A 260 -2.65 -22.18 -15.94
C GLU A 260 -1.85 -21.00 -16.47
N LYS A 261 -2.08 -20.66 -17.74
CA LYS A 261 -1.36 -19.59 -18.46
C LYS A 261 -2.34 -18.57 -19.00
N ILE A 262 -2.03 -17.30 -18.76
CA ILE A 262 -2.80 -16.17 -19.29
C ILE A 262 -1.85 -15.27 -20.08
N THR A 263 -2.23 -14.97 -21.30
CA THR A 263 -1.56 -13.96 -22.13
C THR A 263 -2.34 -12.64 -22.02
N ILE A 264 -1.64 -11.58 -21.68
CA ILE A 264 -2.20 -10.24 -21.64
C ILE A 264 -1.90 -9.53 -22.95
N GLU A 265 -2.94 -8.98 -23.57
CA GLU A 265 -2.83 -8.21 -24.79
C GLU A 265 -2.76 -6.70 -24.51
N ARG A 266 -2.10 -5.93 -25.38
CA ARG A 266 -2.00 -4.47 -25.24
C ARG A 266 -3.38 -3.81 -25.10
N LYS A 267 -4.37 -4.28 -25.85
CA LYS A 267 -5.73 -3.78 -25.80
C LYS A 267 -6.32 -3.75 -24.38
N GLN A 268 -6.02 -4.78 -23.57
CA GLN A 268 -6.54 -4.84 -22.19
C GLN A 268 -5.95 -3.70 -21.32
N LEU A 269 -4.68 -3.34 -21.53
CA LEU A 269 -4.09 -2.18 -20.85
C LEU A 269 -4.72 -0.88 -21.36
N ASP A 270 -4.91 -0.76 -22.66
CA ASP A 270 -5.53 0.43 -23.29
C ASP A 270 -6.94 0.66 -22.71
N GLU A 271 -7.71 -0.40 -22.45
CA GLU A 271 -9.03 -0.31 -21.81
C GLU A 271 -8.98 0.28 -20.39
N VAL A 272 -7.88 0.09 -19.65
CA VAL A 272 -7.69 0.74 -18.34
C VAL A 272 -7.47 2.24 -18.51
N TYR A 273 -6.68 2.65 -19.49
CA TYR A 273 -6.47 4.07 -19.81
C TYR A 273 -7.72 4.75 -20.36
N GLU A 274 -8.58 4.02 -21.09
CA GLU A 274 -9.84 4.53 -21.60
C GLU A 274 -10.86 4.90 -20.50
N THR A 275 -10.62 4.54 -19.24
CA THR A 275 -11.47 5.00 -18.12
C THR A 275 -11.60 6.51 -18.09
N LEU A 276 -10.54 7.27 -18.46
CA LEU A 276 -10.56 8.72 -18.56
C LEU A 276 -11.56 9.21 -19.63
N ASN A 277 -11.59 8.56 -20.80
CA ASN A 277 -12.49 8.92 -21.90
C ASN A 277 -13.95 8.51 -21.63
N LYS A 278 -14.15 7.46 -20.83
CA LYS A 278 -15.46 6.91 -20.45
C LYS A 278 -16.06 7.57 -19.21
N ALA A 279 -15.29 8.45 -18.54
CA ALA A 279 -15.74 9.13 -17.34
C ALA A 279 -17.00 9.97 -17.62
N THR A 280 -17.93 9.91 -16.68
CA THR A 280 -19.18 10.71 -16.75
C THR A 280 -18.97 12.16 -16.31
N ARG A 281 -17.86 12.42 -15.60
CA ARG A 281 -17.48 13.73 -15.06
C ARG A 281 -15.98 13.99 -15.33
N GLU A 282 -15.65 15.27 -15.44
CA GLU A 282 -14.24 15.67 -15.49
C GLU A 282 -13.57 15.47 -14.13
N PRO A 283 -12.27 15.10 -14.10
CA PRO A 283 -11.52 15.03 -12.86
C PRO A 283 -11.49 16.36 -12.12
N GLU A 284 -11.97 16.37 -10.89
CA GLU A 284 -11.96 17.52 -9.98
C GLU A 284 -10.70 17.51 -9.08
N LEU A 285 -10.17 16.32 -8.82
CA LEU A 285 -8.96 16.08 -8.04
C LEU A 285 -8.05 15.14 -8.82
N ILE A 286 -6.78 15.49 -8.89
CA ILE A 286 -5.73 14.63 -9.41
C ILE A 286 -4.84 14.18 -8.24
N THR A 287 -4.56 12.87 -8.15
CA THR A 287 -3.75 12.32 -7.07
C THR A 287 -2.65 11.41 -7.59
N ILE A 288 -1.45 11.57 -7.04
CA ILE A 288 -0.27 10.74 -7.32
C ILE A 288 0.29 10.26 -5.97
N GLY A 289 0.73 9.01 -5.89
CA GLY A 289 1.34 8.46 -4.68
C GLY A 289 0.43 7.45 -3.95
N CYS A 290 -0.07 6.46 -4.66
CA CYS A 290 -0.74 5.29 -4.11
C CYS A 290 -0.14 3.99 -4.71
N PRO A 291 0.90 3.41 -4.05
CA PRO A 291 1.53 3.76 -2.77
C PRO A 291 2.27 5.10 -2.78
N HIS A 292 2.65 5.57 -1.58
CA HIS A 292 3.41 6.80 -1.39
C HIS A 292 4.59 6.91 -2.36
N CYS A 293 4.78 8.11 -2.93
CA CYS A 293 5.84 8.37 -3.88
C CYS A 293 7.22 8.07 -3.28
N SER A 294 8.06 7.44 -4.07
CA SER A 294 9.50 7.29 -3.84
C SER A 294 10.25 8.59 -4.12
N ALA A 295 11.54 8.65 -3.78
CA ALA A 295 12.41 9.78 -4.12
C ALA A 295 12.50 9.99 -5.65
N THR A 296 12.58 8.90 -6.40
CA THR A 296 12.64 8.93 -7.88
C THR A 296 11.36 9.49 -8.48
N GLU A 297 10.20 9.08 -7.96
CA GLU A 297 8.91 9.61 -8.39
C GLU A 297 8.76 11.10 -8.03
N LEU A 298 9.18 11.53 -6.84
CA LEU A 298 9.18 12.94 -6.44
C LEU A 298 10.10 13.80 -7.34
N GLU A 299 11.28 13.29 -7.68
CA GLU A 299 12.17 13.96 -8.64
C GLU A 299 11.52 14.13 -10.01
N LYS A 300 10.88 13.07 -10.52
CA LYS A 300 10.17 13.10 -11.81
C LYS A 300 9.02 14.10 -11.78
N ILE A 301 8.20 14.10 -10.75
CA ILE A 301 7.09 15.05 -10.57
C ILE A 301 7.61 16.49 -10.52
N ALA A 302 8.68 16.73 -9.74
CA ALA A 302 9.29 18.06 -9.66
C ALA A 302 9.80 18.55 -11.04
N LYS A 303 10.42 17.67 -11.83
CA LYS A 303 10.85 17.99 -13.20
C LYS A 303 9.66 18.33 -14.12
N LEU A 304 8.59 17.55 -14.05
CA LEU A 304 7.37 17.75 -14.86
C LEU A 304 6.63 19.05 -14.50
N LEU A 305 6.64 19.46 -13.23
CA LEU A 305 5.97 20.67 -12.72
C LEU A 305 6.84 21.94 -12.80
N LYS A 306 8.14 21.81 -13.07
CA LYS A 306 9.06 22.96 -13.08
C LYS A 306 8.62 24.04 -14.05
N GLY A 307 8.36 25.25 -13.53
CA GLY A 307 7.90 26.40 -14.30
C GLY A 307 6.43 26.37 -14.75
N LYS A 308 5.67 25.39 -14.28
CA LYS A 308 4.23 25.28 -14.51
C LYS A 308 3.43 25.70 -13.29
N THR A 309 2.15 26.02 -13.48
CA THR A 309 1.18 26.29 -12.42
C THR A 309 -0.01 25.36 -12.62
N VAL A 310 -0.46 24.70 -11.57
CA VAL A 310 -1.65 23.85 -11.63
C VAL A 310 -2.93 24.70 -11.60
N SER A 311 -3.90 24.30 -12.38
CA SER A 311 -5.24 24.93 -12.45
C SER A 311 -6.31 24.08 -11.76
N LYS A 312 -6.05 22.78 -11.56
CA LYS A 312 -6.87 21.84 -10.82
C LYS A 312 -6.17 21.40 -9.55
N GLU A 313 -6.90 20.88 -8.57
CA GLU A 313 -6.30 20.34 -7.34
C GLU A 313 -5.43 19.12 -7.67
N LEU A 314 -4.14 19.18 -7.30
CA LEU A 314 -3.16 18.12 -7.45
C LEU A 314 -2.56 17.79 -6.07
N TRP A 315 -2.76 16.56 -5.61
CA TRP A 315 -2.19 16.07 -4.36
C TRP A 315 -1.15 14.99 -4.63
N ILE A 316 0.04 15.17 -4.04
CA ILE A 316 1.17 14.24 -4.13
C ILE A 316 1.40 13.64 -2.75
N PHE A 317 1.16 12.33 -2.61
CA PHE A 317 1.31 11.64 -1.34
C PHE A 317 2.68 10.98 -1.21
N THR A 318 3.35 11.22 -0.07
CA THR A 318 4.65 10.64 0.25
C THR A 318 4.87 10.57 1.76
N SER A 319 5.96 9.93 2.21
CA SER A 319 6.30 9.90 3.63
C SER A 319 6.90 11.24 4.09
N ARG A 320 6.69 11.59 5.34
CA ARG A 320 7.26 12.81 5.95
C ARG A 320 8.79 12.77 6.00
N GLU A 321 9.37 11.57 6.13
CA GLU A 321 10.82 11.41 6.05
C GLU A 321 11.37 11.81 4.68
N LEU A 322 10.72 11.41 3.58
CA LEU A 322 11.16 11.80 2.23
C LEU A 322 11.00 13.30 1.98
N VAL A 323 9.96 13.94 2.53
CA VAL A 323 9.79 15.40 2.48
C VAL A 323 10.98 16.10 3.13
N LYS A 324 11.41 15.64 4.30
CA LYS A 324 12.59 16.20 5.01
C LYS A 324 13.90 15.94 4.28
N ARG A 325 14.02 14.77 3.62
CA ARG A 325 15.23 14.35 2.91
C ARG A 325 15.42 15.03 1.56
N TYR A 326 14.34 15.40 0.87
CA TYR A 326 14.36 15.97 -0.48
C TYR A 326 13.63 17.32 -0.59
N PRO A 327 13.98 18.33 0.22
CA PRO A 327 13.25 19.58 0.30
C PRO A 327 13.19 20.36 -1.02
N GLU A 328 14.17 20.20 -1.90
CA GLU A 328 14.21 20.91 -3.19
C GLU A 328 13.16 20.38 -4.18
N TYR A 329 12.85 19.06 -4.15
CA TYR A 329 11.77 18.50 -4.95
C TYR A 329 10.43 19.02 -4.44
N ILE A 330 10.24 18.99 -3.11
CA ILE A 330 9.01 19.45 -2.46
C ILE A 330 8.75 20.91 -2.77
N LYS A 331 9.73 21.78 -2.59
CA LYS A 331 9.65 23.21 -2.91
C LYS A 331 9.26 23.46 -4.38
N THR A 332 9.81 22.68 -5.30
CA THR A 332 9.50 22.81 -6.74
C THR A 332 8.06 22.39 -7.02
N ILE A 333 7.60 21.29 -6.41
CA ILE A 333 6.23 20.78 -6.52
C ILE A 333 5.24 21.80 -5.94
N GLU A 334 5.46 22.28 -4.74
CA GLU A 334 4.54 23.21 -4.06
C GLU A 334 4.52 24.59 -4.71
N LYS A 335 5.63 25.03 -5.31
CA LYS A 335 5.68 26.28 -6.09
C LYS A 335 4.74 26.26 -7.31
N SER A 336 4.42 25.09 -7.84
CA SER A 336 3.43 24.95 -8.93
C SER A 336 1.98 25.13 -8.45
N GLY A 337 1.73 25.13 -7.15
CA GLY A 337 0.40 25.11 -6.54
C GLY A 337 -0.11 23.72 -6.17
N ALA A 338 0.64 22.65 -6.48
CA ALA A 338 0.34 21.29 -6.02
C ALA A 338 0.55 21.17 -4.51
N LYS A 339 -0.18 20.26 -3.87
CA LYS A 339 -0.05 19.98 -2.43
C LYS A 339 0.73 18.69 -2.23
N VAL A 340 1.86 18.77 -1.52
CA VAL A 340 2.51 17.56 -0.99
C VAL A 340 1.84 17.23 0.33
N VAL A 341 1.41 15.97 0.47
CA VAL A 341 0.60 15.50 1.60
C VAL A 341 1.30 14.30 2.23
N CYS A 342 1.48 14.36 3.54
CA CYS A 342 2.13 13.32 4.33
C CYS A 342 1.14 12.58 5.23
N ASP A 343 1.61 11.49 5.83
CA ASP A 343 0.91 10.72 6.86
C ASP A 343 -0.43 10.10 6.46
N THR A 344 -0.95 10.39 5.28
CA THR A 344 -2.25 9.95 4.80
C THR A 344 -2.22 9.57 3.32
N CYS A 345 -3.30 9.04 2.81
CA CYS A 345 -3.49 8.85 1.37
C CYS A 345 -4.94 9.18 0.96
N MET A 346 -5.19 9.33 -0.36
CA MET A 346 -6.51 9.64 -0.88
C MET A 346 -7.60 8.64 -0.46
N VAL A 347 -7.24 7.39 -0.21
CA VAL A 347 -8.23 6.33 0.08
C VAL A 347 -8.76 6.41 1.52
N VAL A 348 -7.88 6.67 2.50
CA VAL A 348 -8.24 6.64 3.92
C VAL A 348 -8.56 8.02 4.50
N SER A 349 -8.31 9.09 3.73
CA SER A 349 -8.66 10.45 4.14
C SER A 349 -10.14 10.77 3.83
N PRO A 350 -10.89 11.37 4.76
CA PRO A 350 -12.23 11.88 4.46
C PRO A 350 -12.20 13.08 3.51
N ALA A 351 -11.05 13.71 3.31
CA ALA A 351 -10.89 14.84 2.41
C ALA A 351 -11.24 14.51 0.95
N THR A 352 -11.00 13.27 0.52
CA THR A 352 -11.29 12.82 -0.84
C THR A 352 -12.79 12.67 -1.12
N ASN A 353 -13.61 12.45 -0.09
CA ASN A 353 -15.06 12.25 -0.23
C ASN A 353 -15.82 13.48 -0.78
N ARG A 354 -15.15 14.63 -0.90
CA ARG A 354 -15.73 15.86 -1.47
C ARG A 354 -15.79 15.87 -2.99
N TYR A 355 -15.02 15.01 -3.63
CA TYR A 355 -14.85 14.99 -5.06
C TYR A 355 -15.69 13.89 -5.68
N SER A 356 -16.27 14.19 -6.83
CA SER A 356 -17.10 13.23 -7.56
C SER A 356 -16.32 12.40 -8.56
N CYS A 357 -15.20 12.92 -9.07
CA CYS A 357 -14.29 12.24 -9.99
C CYS A 357 -12.84 12.53 -9.62
N VAL A 358 -12.03 11.48 -9.49
CA VAL A 358 -10.61 11.54 -9.11
C VAL A 358 -9.75 10.88 -10.18
N MET A 359 -8.77 11.62 -10.70
CA MET A 359 -7.76 11.05 -11.59
C MET A 359 -6.59 10.50 -10.79
N VAL A 360 -6.16 9.29 -11.13
CA VAL A 360 -5.10 8.56 -10.43
C VAL A 360 -4.10 7.96 -11.42
N ASN A 361 -2.83 7.88 -11.01
CA ASN A 361 -1.78 7.18 -11.77
C ASN A 361 -1.50 5.76 -11.26
N SER A 362 -2.37 5.23 -10.41
CA SER A 362 -2.18 3.98 -9.68
C SER A 362 -3.35 3.05 -9.88
N GLY A 363 -3.06 1.80 -10.29
CA GLY A 363 -4.06 0.73 -10.35
C GLY A 363 -4.65 0.38 -8.98
N LYS A 364 -3.89 0.58 -7.88
CA LYS A 364 -4.39 0.44 -6.51
C LYS A 364 -5.45 1.49 -6.20
N ALA A 365 -5.18 2.77 -6.51
CA ALA A 365 -6.14 3.84 -6.29
C ALA A 365 -7.38 3.68 -7.18
N LEU A 366 -7.19 3.26 -8.44
CA LEU A 366 -8.30 2.95 -9.36
C LEU A 366 -9.25 1.90 -8.78
N ALA A 367 -8.71 0.88 -8.09
CA ALA A 367 -9.51 -0.16 -7.44
C ALA A 367 -10.25 0.35 -6.19
N TYR A 368 -9.62 1.19 -5.36
CA TYR A 368 -10.16 1.55 -4.05
C TYR A 368 -11.01 2.82 -4.02
N VAL A 369 -10.71 3.83 -4.84
CA VAL A 369 -11.41 5.13 -4.81
C VAL A 369 -12.93 4.99 -4.95
N PRO A 370 -13.47 4.17 -5.88
CA PRO A 370 -14.91 4.03 -6.01
C PRO A 370 -15.58 3.52 -4.72
N GLY A 371 -15.05 2.45 -4.12
CA GLY A 371 -15.64 1.84 -2.93
C GLY A 371 -15.38 2.60 -1.63
N MET A 372 -14.21 3.22 -1.49
CA MET A 372 -13.77 3.84 -0.23
C MET A 372 -14.07 5.35 -0.15
N CYS A 373 -14.16 6.02 -1.29
CA CYS A 373 -14.37 7.47 -1.36
C CYS A 373 -15.72 7.86 -1.99
N GLY A 374 -16.41 6.90 -2.64
CA GLY A 374 -17.66 7.17 -3.33
C GLY A 374 -17.51 8.04 -4.58
N ALA A 375 -16.32 8.10 -5.17
CA ALA A 375 -15.99 8.91 -6.33
C ALA A 375 -15.73 8.04 -7.56
N GLU A 376 -16.04 8.54 -8.75
CA GLU A 376 -15.55 7.95 -9.99
C GLU A 376 -14.03 8.04 -10.04
N ALA A 377 -13.36 6.98 -10.49
CA ALA A 377 -11.91 6.96 -10.63
C ALA A 377 -11.53 6.79 -12.10
N VAL A 378 -10.62 7.62 -12.57
CA VAL A 378 -10.08 7.54 -13.94
C VAL A 378 -8.56 7.38 -13.90
N TYR A 379 -8.04 6.61 -14.85
CA TYR A 379 -6.62 6.24 -14.86
C TYR A 379 -5.85 7.02 -15.93
N GLY A 380 -4.69 7.52 -15.55
CA GLY A 380 -3.72 8.11 -16.46
C GLY A 380 -2.29 7.81 -16.02
N ASN A 381 -1.34 7.95 -16.91
CA ASN A 381 0.06 7.93 -16.50
C ASN A 381 0.43 9.21 -15.75
N MET A 382 1.64 9.27 -15.18
CA MET A 382 2.08 10.44 -14.40
C MET A 382 2.05 11.72 -15.22
N GLU A 383 2.49 11.67 -16.49
CA GLU A 383 2.50 12.78 -17.40
C GLU A 383 1.07 13.29 -17.68
N MET A 384 0.13 12.39 -17.98
CA MET A 384 -1.28 12.72 -18.18
C MET A 384 -1.90 13.37 -16.93
N CYS A 385 -1.58 12.85 -15.74
CA CYS A 385 -2.03 13.45 -14.47
C CYS A 385 -1.52 14.88 -14.29
N ILE A 386 -0.25 15.12 -14.62
CA ILE A 386 0.34 16.46 -14.54
C ILE A 386 -0.24 17.40 -15.61
N GLU A 387 -0.42 16.92 -16.85
CA GLU A 387 -1.06 17.69 -17.93
C GLU A 387 -2.49 18.09 -17.58
N GLU A 388 -3.28 17.17 -17.05
CA GLU A 388 -4.64 17.45 -16.57
C GLU A 388 -4.65 18.49 -15.45
N ALA A 389 -3.69 18.39 -14.51
CA ALA A 389 -3.58 19.31 -13.39
C ALA A 389 -3.21 20.74 -13.82
N VAL A 390 -2.37 20.90 -14.86
CA VAL A 390 -1.97 22.23 -15.35
C VAL A 390 -2.95 22.83 -16.37
N GLY A 391 -4.04 22.13 -16.69
CA GLY A 391 -5.05 22.63 -17.64
C GLY A 391 -4.63 22.48 -19.12
N GLY A 392 -3.71 21.55 -19.41
CA GLY A 392 -3.43 21.13 -20.77
C GLY A 392 -4.67 20.45 -21.35
N ASN A 393 -5.20 21.00 -22.44
CA ASN A 393 -6.34 20.47 -23.16
C ASN A 393 -6.09 19.01 -23.54
N THR A 394 -6.67 18.06 -22.82
CA THR A 394 -7.01 16.77 -23.42
C THR A 394 -8.17 17.05 -24.37
N ALA A 395 -7.83 17.58 -25.57
CA ALA A 395 -8.80 17.78 -26.62
C ALA A 395 -9.56 16.47 -26.79
N LYS A 396 -10.86 16.47 -26.43
CA LYS A 396 -11.82 15.53 -27.02
C LYS A 396 -11.53 15.61 -28.51
N LYS A 397 -10.96 14.54 -29.08
CA LYS A 397 -10.93 14.38 -30.53
C LYS A 397 -12.39 14.36 -30.94
N GLU A 398 -12.89 15.53 -31.35
CA GLU A 398 -14.14 15.61 -32.07
C GLU A 398 -14.06 14.56 -33.18
N GLY A 399 -14.98 13.62 -33.15
CA GLY A 399 -15.15 12.66 -34.22
C GLY A 399 -15.39 13.40 -35.51
N GLY A 400 -14.33 13.53 -36.28
CA GLY A 400 -14.44 13.98 -37.67
C GLY A 400 -15.23 12.96 -38.44
N SER A 401 -16.49 13.25 -38.67
CA SER A 401 -17.27 12.70 -39.75
C SER A 401 -16.59 13.02 -41.08
N HIS A 402 -16.12 12.01 -41.75
CA HIS A 402 -16.15 11.92 -43.22
C HIS A 402 -16.12 10.45 -43.63
#